data_113a57536b16afedb53a41a2280d97af
#
_entry.id   113a57536b16afedb53a41a2280d97af
#
_cell.length_a   1.000
_cell.length_b   1.000
_cell.length_c   1.000
_cell.angle_alpha   90.00
_cell.angle_beta   90.00
_cell.angle_gamma   90.00
#
_symmetry.space_group_name_H-M   'P 1'
#
loop_
_entity.id
_entity.type
_entity.pdbx_description
1 polymer ?
#
loop_
_entity_poly.entity_id
_entity_poly.type
_entity_poly.pdbx_seq_one_letter_code
_entity_poly.pdbx_strand_id
1 'polypeptide(L)'
;MISCGGKRILRRNDGEEGSLPVSDELEVLQSVTARLEGANIPYMVTGSMAANFYAVPRMTRDIDLVIELSDRDVDRVTRLFQVEYYIDRDMVQRAVRDHAMFNMIHNAMVVKVDCVVRKETEYRREEFARRRAVSVAGQRIFIVSPEDLILSKLDWAKESRSQMQLDDVRNLLRSVQRLDTEYLNRWADRLGLIELYQEVCQ
;
A
#
# COMPACT_ATOMS: atom_id res chain seq x y z
N MET A 1 -14.74 -61.94 31.94
CA MET A 1 -13.30 -61.59 31.92
C MET A 1 -13.07 -60.64 30.78
N ILE A 2 -12.77 -59.40 31.12
CA ILE A 2 -12.79 -58.23 30.24
C ILE A 2 -11.35 -57.99 29.76
N SER A 3 -11.11 -58.00 28.43
CA SER A 3 -9.83 -57.69 27.83
C SER A 3 -9.77 -56.24 27.43
N CYS A 4 -8.82 -55.49 28.00
CA CYS A 4 -8.53 -54.08 27.71
C CYS A 4 -7.82 -53.95 26.36
N GLY A 5 -8.46 -53.19 25.47
CA GLY A 5 -7.87 -52.79 24.20
C GLY A 5 -6.87 -51.63 24.36
N GLY A 6 -5.65 -51.82 23.91
CA GLY A 6 -4.61 -50.81 23.92
C GLY A 6 -4.90 -49.67 22.96
N LYS A 7 -4.88 -48.43 23.46
CA LYS A 7 -4.89 -47.21 22.64
C LYS A 7 -3.54 -47.03 21.98
N ARG A 8 -3.53 -47.08 20.65
CA ARG A 8 -2.40 -46.68 19.80
C ARG A 8 -2.30 -45.18 19.80
N ILE A 9 -1.30 -44.64 20.48
CA ILE A 9 -0.94 -43.22 20.42
C ILE A 9 -0.31 -42.96 19.03
N LEU A 10 -1.03 -42.26 18.19
CA LEU A 10 -0.47 -41.70 16.97
C LEU A 10 0.51 -40.58 17.37
N ARG A 11 1.79 -40.82 17.14
CA ARG A 11 2.82 -39.77 17.21
C ARG A 11 2.52 -38.76 16.12
N ARG A 12 2.30 -37.49 16.52
CA ARG A 12 2.35 -36.37 15.60
C ARG A 12 3.80 -36.27 15.10
N ASN A 13 3.97 -36.29 13.80
CA ASN A 13 5.22 -35.86 13.16
C ASN A 13 5.36 -34.36 13.36
N ASP A 14 6.26 -33.98 14.25
CA ASP A 14 6.76 -32.61 14.40
C ASP A 14 7.78 -32.39 13.27
N GLY A 15 7.50 -31.45 12.37
CA GLY A 15 8.53 -30.96 11.46
C GLY A 15 8.10 -30.68 10.04
N GLU A 16 7.09 -29.82 9.86
CA GLU A 16 7.05 -28.93 8.70
C GLU A 16 6.25 -27.69 9.18
N GLU A 17 6.97 -26.62 9.54
CA GLU A 17 6.40 -25.28 9.59
C GLU A 17 6.03 -24.93 8.13
N GLY A 18 4.82 -25.28 7.73
CA GLY A 18 4.22 -24.82 6.51
C GLY A 18 4.02 -23.32 6.60
N SER A 19 4.97 -22.54 6.12
CA SER A 19 4.75 -21.13 5.84
C SER A 19 3.55 -21.08 4.89
N LEU A 20 2.49 -20.37 5.29
CA LEU A 20 1.38 -20.08 4.40
C LEU A 20 1.97 -19.49 3.11
N PRO A 21 1.50 -19.92 1.93
CA PRO A 21 2.00 -19.37 0.69
C PRO A 21 1.84 -17.84 0.72
N VAL A 22 2.94 -17.14 0.56
CA VAL A 22 2.96 -15.68 0.41
C VAL A 22 2.19 -15.38 -0.87
N SER A 23 1.24 -14.45 -0.84
CA SER A 23 0.51 -14.10 -2.05
C SER A 23 1.43 -13.44 -3.07
N ASP A 24 1.13 -13.60 -4.37
CA ASP A 24 1.89 -12.98 -5.45
C ASP A 24 2.04 -11.46 -5.26
N GLU A 25 0.98 -10.80 -4.76
CA GLU A 25 1.00 -9.36 -4.49
C GLU A 25 2.00 -9.01 -3.38
N LEU A 26 2.10 -9.83 -2.35
CA LEU A 26 3.04 -9.58 -1.26
C LEU A 26 4.49 -9.81 -1.70
N GLU A 27 4.74 -10.83 -2.51
CA GLU A 27 6.06 -11.10 -3.08
C GLU A 27 6.50 -9.95 -4.01
N VAL A 28 5.60 -9.49 -4.89
CA VAL A 28 5.85 -8.34 -5.77
C VAL A 28 6.08 -7.06 -4.95
N LEU A 29 5.26 -6.82 -3.92
CA LEU A 29 5.45 -5.66 -3.02
C LEU A 29 6.85 -5.66 -2.39
N GLN A 30 7.28 -6.80 -1.86
CA GLN A 30 8.61 -6.95 -1.26
C GLN A 30 9.72 -6.74 -2.29
N SER A 31 9.61 -7.34 -3.48
CA SER A 31 10.57 -7.17 -4.58
C SER A 31 10.70 -5.71 -5.00
N VAL A 32 9.59 -5.03 -5.21
CA VAL A 32 9.57 -3.62 -5.64
C VAL A 32 10.17 -2.71 -4.59
N THR A 33 9.74 -2.85 -3.34
CA THR A 33 10.20 -1.98 -2.25
C THR A 33 11.68 -2.19 -1.92
N ALA A 34 12.17 -3.44 -1.96
CA ALA A 34 13.60 -3.74 -1.79
C ALA A 34 14.47 -3.09 -2.88
N ARG A 35 14.02 -3.13 -4.14
CA ARG A 35 14.73 -2.49 -5.26
C ARG A 35 14.76 -0.97 -5.15
N LEU A 36 13.64 -0.36 -4.76
CA LEU A 36 13.57 1.09 -4.55
C LEU A 36 14.49 1.53 -3.40
N GLU A 37 14.50 0.79 -2.28
CA GLU A 37 15.43 1.06 -1.16
C GLU A 37 16.90 0.88 -1.57
N GLY A 38 17.24 -0.22 -2.24
CA GLY A 38 18.60 -0.46 -2.75
C GLY A 38 19.06 0.60 -3.74
N ALA A 39 18.11 1.22 -4.44
CA ALA A 39 18.35 2.34 -5.33
C ALA A 39 18.29 3.72 -4.62
N ASN A 40 18.04 3.81 -3.33
CA ASN A 40 17.78 5.05 -2.58
C ASN A 40 16.72 5.94 -3.25
N ILE A 41 15.66 5.33 -3.75
CA ILE A 41 14.50 6.02 -4.30
C ILE A 41 13.41 6.04 -3.22
N PRO A 42 13.03 7.22 -2.70
CA PRO A 42 12.01 7.32 -1.67
C PRO A 42 10.64 6.90 -2.21
N TYR A 43 9.91 6.12 -1.42
CA TYR A 43 8.57 5.64 -1.75
C TYR A 43 7.67 5.56 -0.51
N MET A 44 6.39 5.37 -0.76
CA MET A 44 5.36 5.13 0.24
C MET A 44 4.27 4.24 -0.36
N VAL A 45 4.00 3.09 0.27
CA VAL A 45 2.86 2.24 -0.10
C VAL A 45 1.57 2.91 0.35
N THR A 46 0.56 2.93 -0.50
CA THR A 46 -0.74 3.57 -0.25
C THR A 46 -1.90 2.66 -0.69
N GLY A 47 -3.07 3.20 -0.92
CA GLY A 47 -4.22 2.48 -1.46
C GLY A 47 -4.74 1.36 -0.58
N SER A 48 -5.27 0.33 -1.21
CA SER A 48 -5.90 -0.80 -0.53
C SER A 48 -4.89 -1.71 0.17
N MET A 49 -3.69 -1.82 -0.40
CA MET A 49 -2.61 -2.59 0.24
C MET A 49 -2.24 -1.96 1.60
N ALA A 50 -2.07 -0.64 1.66
CA ALA A 50 -1.80 0.05 2.93
C ALA A 50 -2.97 -0.04 3.91
N ALA A 51 -4.22 -0.01 3.44
CA ALA A 51 -5.40 -0.16 4.30
C ALA A 51 -5.41 -1.51 5.04
N ASN A 52 -4.95 -2.57 4.39
CA ASN A 52 -4.88 -3.91 4.99
C ASN A 52 -3.93 -4.02 6.19
N PHE A 53 -3.00 -3.06 6.37
CA PHE A 53 -2.16 -2.98 7.57
C PHE A 53 -2.85 -2.29 8.74
N TYR A 54 -3.87 -1.50 8.51
CA TYR A 54 -4.51 -0.68 9.54
C TYR A 54 -5.89 -1.16 9.94
N ALA A 55 -6.58 -1.88 9.06
CA ALA A 55 -7.99 -2.21 9.21
C ALA A 55 -8.28 -3.66 8.83
N VAL A 56 -9.55 -4.05 8.81
CA VAL A 56 -9.96 -5.40 8.37
C VAL A 56 -9.51 -5.60 6.92
N PRO A 57 -8.64 -6.59 6.65
CA PRO A 57 -8.10 -6.80 5.31
C PRO A 57 -9.18 -7.17 4.30
N ARG A 58 -9.04 -6.67 3.08
CA ARG A 58 -9.78 -7.13 1.92
C ARG A 58 -8.85 -7.52 0.78
N MET A 59 -9.33 -8.35 -0.10
CA MET A 59 -8.57 -8.74 -1.29
C MET A 59 -8.27 -7.50 -2.16
N THR A 60 -7.01 -7.37 -2.56
CA THR A 60 -6.55 -6.36 -3.53
C THR A 60 -5.54 -7.01 -4.44
N ARG A 61 -5.54 -6.64 -5.71
CA ARG A 61 -4.63 -7.16 -6.73
C ARG A 61 -3.61 -6.12 -7.21
N ASP A 62 -3.89 -4.86 -6.91
CA ASP A 62 -3.03 -3.76 -7.32
C ASP A 62 -2.21 -3.26 -6.13
N ILE A 63 -0.97 -2.90 -6.41
CA ILE A 63 -0.07 -2.27 -5.46
C ILE A 63 0.03 -0.79 -5.82
N ASP A 64 -0.38 0.08 -4.91
CA ASP A 64 -0.32 1.52 -5.10
C ASP A 64 0.89 2.10 -4.35
N LEU A 65 1.73 2.84 -5.07
CA LEU A 65 2.90 3.52 -4.52
C LEU A 65 2.86 5.01 -4.83
N VAL A 66 3.23 5.82 -3.85
CA VAL A 66 3.71 7.19 -4.11
C VAL A 66 5.23 7.13 -4.12
N ILE A 67 5.86 7.71 -5.16
CA ILE A 67 7.30 7.64 -5.38
C ILE A 67 7.87 9.05 -5.65
N GLU A 68 9.04 9.33 -5.13
CA GLU A 68 9.74 10.59 -5.37
C GLU A 68 10.78 10.39 -6.46
N LEU A 69 10.54 10.98 -7.63
CA LEU A 69 11.39 10.88 -8.81
C LEU A 69 11.66 12.25 -9.42
N SER A 70 12.84 12.36 -10.01
CA SER A 70 13.27 13.47 -10.86
C SER A 70 13.62 12.96 -12.25
N ASP A 71 13.85 13.87 -13.23
CA ASP A 71 14.26 13.50 -14.57
C ASP A 71 15.51 12.61 -14.62
N ARG A 72 16.40 12.73 -13.61
CA ARG A 72 17.64 11.92 -13.50
C ARG A 72 17.35 10.46 -13.15
N ASP A 73 16.17 10.18 -12.62
CA ASP A 73 15.78 8.84 -12.14
C ASP A 73 15.06 8.02 -13.21
N VAL A 74 14.62 8.62 -14.31
CA VAL A 74 13.82 7.95 -15.35
C VAL A 74 14.52 6.71 -15.90
N ASP A 75 15.74 6.86 -16.41
CA ASP A 75 16.50 5.73 -16.94
C ASP A 75 16.89 4.72 -15.86
N ARG A 76 17.10 5.18 -14.64
CA ARG A 76 17.45 4.35 -13.51
C ARG A 76 16.28 3.46 -13.09
N VAL A 77 15.08 4.04 -12.92
CA VAL A 77 13.86 3.28 -12.60
C VAL A 77 13.52 2.30 -13.71
N THR A 78 13.59 2.72 -14.96
CA THR A 78 13.34 1.83 -16.10
C THR A 78 14.28 0.62 -16.07
N ARG A 79 15.58 0.82 -15.92
CA ARG A 79 16.56 -0.27 -15.85
C ARG A 79 16.36 -1.18 -14.62
N LEU A 80 15.91 -0.61 -13.50
CA LEU A 80 15.69 -1.34 -12.26
C LEU A 80 14.61 -2.42 -12.38
N PHE A 81 13.61 -2.16 -13.24
CA PHE A 81 12.42 -3.02 -13.35
C PHE A 81 12.27 -3.74 -14.71
N GLN A 82 12.83 -3.26 -15.81
CA GLN A 82 12.57 -3.76 -17.16
C GLN A 82 12.81 -5.26 -17.41
N VAL A 83 13.59 -5.95 -16.54
CA VAL A 83 13.89 -7.38 -16.72
C VAL A 83 12.70 -8.25 -16.31
N GLU A 84 12.06 -7.91 -15.20
CA GLU A 84 10.96 -8.72 -14.62
C GLU A 84 9.60 -8.05 -14.75
N TYR A 85 9.56 -6.78 -15.15
CA TYR A 85 8.34 -6.01 -15.29
C TYR A 85 8.22 -5.43 -16.70
N TYR A 86 7.00 -5.44 -17.22
CA TYR A 86 6.67 -4.53 -18.31
C TYR A 86 6.62 -3.10 -17.75
N ILE A 87 7.47 -2.24 -18.27
CA ILE A 87 7.56 -0.82 -17.91
C ILE A 87 7.93 -0.01 -19.15
N ASP A 88 7.19 1.06 -19.41
CA ASP A 88 7.42 1.95 -20.55
C ASP A 88 8.18 3.20 -20.09
N ARG A 89 9.39 3.39 -20.64
CA ARG A 89 10.27 4.51 -20.31
C ARG A 89 9.62 5.88 -20.58
N ASP A 90 8.90 6.00 -21.69
CA ASP A 90 8.29 7.28 -22.08
C ASP A 90 7.09 7.61 -21.20
N MET A 91 6.38 6.60 -20.70
CA MET A 91 5.37 6.78 -19.66
C MET A 91 5.99 7.27 -18.35
N VAL A 92 7.10 6.67 -17.91
CA VAL A 92 7.85 7.13 -16.73
C VAL A 92 8.28 8.59 -16.90
N GLN A 93 8.87 8.93 -18.05
CA GLN A 93 9.31 10.30 -18.36
C GLN A 93 8.16 11.31 -18.30
N ARG A 94 7.02 10.99 -18.89
CA ARG A 94 5.81 11.83 -18.82
C ARG A 94 5.30 11.97 -17.39
N ALA A 95 5.23 10.85 -16.67
CA ALA A 95 4.77 10.86 -15.27
C ALA A 95 5.67 11.71 -14.36
N VAL A 96 6.97 11.66 -14.53
CA VAL A 96 7.92 12.50 -13.77
C VAL A 96 7.71 13.97 -14.08
N ARG A 97 7.62 14.34 -15.37
CA ARG A 97 7.42 15.74 -15.78
C ARG A 97 6.09 16.33 -15.29
N ASP A 98 5.02 15.52 -15.33
CA ASP A 98 3.66 15.99 -15.09
C ASP A 98 3.17 15.67 -13.66
N HIS A 99 4.04 15.10 -12.79
CA HIS A 99 3.68 14.57 -11.46
C HIS A 99 2.43 13.68 -11.52
N ALA A 100 2.42 12.80 -12.50
CA ALA A 100 1.31 11.91 -12.82
C ALA A 100 1.63 10.45 -12.41
N MET A 101 0.81 9.52 -12.85
CA MET A 101 0.97 8.10 -12.60
C MET A 101 1.57 7.38 -13.82
N PHE A 102 2.45 6.43 -13.56
CA PHE A 102 2.79 5.36 -14.47
C PHE A 102 2.54 4.01 -13.81
N ASN A 103 2.41 2.96 -14.61
CA ASN A 103 2.28 1.61 -14.06
C ASN A 103 3.38 0.69 -14.60
N MET A 104 3.60 -0.37 -13.86
CA MET A 104 4.38 -1.52 -14.30
C MET A 104 3.65 -2.80 -13.92
N ILE A 105 3.88 -3.88 -14.69
CA ILE A 105 3.22 -5.17 -14.49
C ILE A 105 4.30 -6.24 -14.38
N HIS A 106 4.27 -7.02 -13.30
CA HIS A 106 5.19 -8.14 -13.14
C HIS A 106 4.89 -9.22 -14.19
N ASN A 107 5.90 -9.61 -15.01
CA ASN A 107 5.69 -10.44 -16.19
C ASN A 107 5.18 -11.86 -15.89
N ALA A 108 5.62 -12.46 -14.79
CA ALA A 108 5.24 -13.83 -14.43
C ALA A 108 3.97 -13.89 -13.57
N MET A 109 3.84 -13.00 -12.57
CA MET A 109 2.73 -13.02 -11.61
C MET A 109 1.53 -12.17 -12.07
N VAL A 110 1.70 -11.35 -13.11
CA VAL A 110 0.66 -10.46 -13.66
C VAL A 110 0.09 -9.51 -12.59
N VAL A 111 0.91 -9.14 -11.61
CA VAL A 111 0.57 -8.14 -10.59
C VAL A 111 0.91 -6.75 -11.11
N LYS A 112 -0.08 -5.86 -11.02
CA LYS A 112 0.06 -4.46 -11.42
C LYS A 112 0.56 -3.61 -10.25
N VAL A 113 1.49 -2.71 -10.55
CA VAL A 113 2.02 -1.72 -9.61
C VAL A 113 1.79 -0.33 -10.19
N ASP A 114 0.95 0.45 -9.53
CA ASP A 114 0.66 1.83 -9.88
C ASP A 114 1.58 2.76 -9.09
N CYS A 115 2.41 3.51 -9.80
CA CYS A 115 3.39 4.43 -9.24
C CYS A 115 2.95 5.88 -9.49
N VAL A 116 2.53 6.59 -8.47
CA VAL A 116 2.20 8.01 -8.53
C VAL A 116 3.44 8.83 -8.18
N VAL A 117 3.91 9.67 -9.09
CA VAL A 117 4.99 10.60 -8.80
C VAL A 117 4.49 11.68 -7.85
N ARG A 118 5.16 11.84 -6.70
CA ARG A 118 4.73 12.76 -5.64
C ARG A 118 4.58 14.19 -6.17
N LYS A 119 3.40 14.76 -5.95
CA LYS A 119 3.12 16.17 -6.27
C LYS A 119 3.79 17.10 -5.26
N GLU A 120 4.17 18.30 -5.69
CA GLU A 120 4.88 19.29 -4.86
C GLU A 120 3.95 20.20 -4.03
N THR A 121 2.68 19.83 -3.84
CA THR A 121 1.78 20.57 -2.95
C THR A 121 2.19 20.41 -1.48
N GLU A 122 1.83 21.36 -0.64
CA GLU A 122 2.12 21.34 0.80
C GLU A 122 1.63 20.04 1.45
N TYR A 123 0.36 19.66 1.18
CA TYR A 123 -0.22 18.44 1.71
C TYR A 123 0.55 17.18 1.27
N ARG A 124 0.86 17.03 -0.02
CA ARG A 124 1.54 15.82 -0.52
C ARG A 124 2.98 15.69 -0.02
N ARG A 125 3.64 16.79 0.30
CA ARG A 125 4.94 16.76 0.98
C ARG A 125 4.81 16.33 2.44
N GLU A 126 3.81 16.86 3.15
CA GLU A 126 3.55 16.49 4.55
C GLU A 126 3.11 15.02 4.67
N GLU A 127 2.17 14.57 3.84
CA GLU A 127 1.75 13.17 3.73
C GLU A 127 2.96 12.24 3.57
N PHE A 128 3.83 12.54 2.61
CA PHE A 128 5.01 11.72 2.31
C PHE A 128 6.03 11.72 3.44
N ALA A 129 6.23 12.85 4.11
CA ALA A 129 7.11 12.97 5.28
C ALA A 129 6.59 12.17 6.49
N ARG A 130 5.27 12.03 6.64
CA ARG A 130 4.61 11.30 7.73
C ARG A 130 4.51 9.79 7.50
N ARG A 131 5.02 9.26 6.38
CA ARG A 131 5.00 7.82 6.12
C ARG A 131 5.64 7.03 7.25
N ARG A 132 5.12 5.85 7.54
CA ARG A 132 5.53 5.01 8.66
C ARG A 132 6.29 3.78 8.18
N ALA A 133 7.35 3.42 8.88
CA ALA A 133 8.03 2.15 8.64
C ALA A 133 7.26 1.02 9.35
N VAL A 134 6.97 -0.04 8.63
CA VAL A 134 6.36 -1.28 9.15
C VAL A 134 7.19 -2.48 8.73
N SER A 135 7.08 -3.60 9.45
CA SER A 135 7.72 -4.86 9.08
C SER A 135 6.70 -5.76 8.38
N VAL A 136 7.03 -6.25 7.20
CA VAL A 136 6.21 -7.15 6.39
C VAL A 136 7.04 -8.37 6.03
N ALA A 137 6.71 -9.52 6.57
CA ALA A 137 7.47 -10.77 6.39
C ALA A 137 8.99 -10.57 6.61
N GLY A 138 9.35 -9.80 7.65
CA GLY A 138 10.75 -9.53 8.02
C GLY A 138 11.42 -8.38 7.26
N GLN A 139 10.81 -7.83 6.22
CA GLN A 139 11.31 -6.68 5.48
C GLN A 139 10.68 -5.39 5.98
N ARG A 140 11.50 -4.34 6.18
CA ARG A 140 11.00 -3.00 6.48
C ARG A 140 10.49 -2.35 5.20
N ILE A 141 9.27 -1.83 5.23
CA ILE A 141 8.67 -1.05 4.15
C ILE A 141 8.07 0.25 4.70
N PHE A 142 7.92 1.26 3.85
CA PHE A 142 7.27 2.52 4.21
C PHE A 142 5.84 2.54 3.70
N ILE A 143 4.88 2.81 4.59
CA ILE A 143 3.45 2.94 4.27
C ILE A 143 2.93 4.33 4.66
N VAL A 144 1.90 4.79 3.99
CA VAL A 144 1.17 6.02 4.32
C VAL A 144 0.66 5.96 5.76
N SER A 145 0.59 7.10 6.48
CA SER A 145 -0.06 7.14 7.79
C SER A 145 -1.56 6.87 7.68
N PRO A 146 -2.22 6.36 8.71
CA PRO A 146 -3.66 6.08 8.62
C PRO A 146 -4.48 7.34 8.41
N GLU A 147 -4.08 8.47 8.97
CA GLU A 147 -4.73 9.77 8.76
C GLU A 147 -4.64 10.20 7.29
N ASP A 148 -3.44 10.11 6.72
CA ASP A 148 -3.22 10.51 5.33
C ASP A 148 -3.88 9.53 4.36
N LEU A 149 -3.97 8.24 4.71
CA LEU A 149 -4.73 7.26 3.92
C LEU A 149 -6.23 7.59 3.91
N ILE A 150 -6.81 7.97 5.05
CA ILE A 150 -8.20 8.44 5.14
C ILE A 150 -8.41 9.63 4.22
N LEU A 151 -7.57 10.66 4.32
CA LEU A 151 -7.67 11.86 3.49
C LEU A 151 -7.53 11.55 1.99
N SER A 152 -6.57 10.71 1.61
CA SER A 152 -6.38 10.29 0.22
C SER A 152 -7.58 9.52 -0.33
N LYS A 153 -8.19 8.62 0.47
CA LYS A 153 -9.40 7.89 0.05
C LYS A 153 -10.62 8.80 -0.08
N LEU A 154 -10.77 9.79 0.80
CA LEU A 154 -11.81 10.81 0.69
C LEU A 154 -11.61 11.68 -0.56
N ASP A 155 -10.38 12.08 -0.88
CA ASP A 155 -10.05 12.84 -2.09
C ASP A 155 -10.43 12.07 -3.36
N TRP A 156 -10.13 10.77 -3.42
CA TRP A 156 -10.59 9.89 -4.50
C TRP A 156 -12.11 9.74 -4.58
N ALA A 157 -12.79 9.68 -3.43
CA ALA A 157 -14.24 9.54 -3.36
C ALA A 157 -14.97 10.85 -3.69
N LYS A 158 -14.32 12.00 -3.59
CA LYS A 158 -14.93 13.34 -3.73
C LYS A 158 -15.71 13.49 -5.05
N GLU A 159 -15.11 13.08 -6.16
CA GLU A 159 -15.73 13.17 -7.47
C GLU A 159 -16.53 11.91 -7.84
N SER A 160 -15.94 10.74 -7.58
CA SER A 160 -16.50 9.44 -7.99
C SER A 160 -17.66 8.95 -7.12
N ARG A 161 -17.79 9.47 -5.90
CA ARG A 161 -18.70 8.94 -4.85
C ARG A 161 -18.56 7.43 -4.66
N SER A 162 -17.35 6.91 -4.86
CA SER A 162 -17.05 5.49 -4.75
C SER A 162 -17.37 4.95 -3.37
N GLN A 163 -18.41 4.13 -3.27
CA GLN A 163 -18.84 3.51 -2.02
C GLN A 163 -17.70 2.68 -1.38
N MET A 164 -16.94 1.98 -2.21
CA MET A 164 -15.79 1.19 -1.75
C MET A 164 -14.74 2.05 -1.02
N GLN A 165 -14.44 3.25 -1.52
CA GLN A 165 -13.50 4.16 -0.84
C GLN A 165 -14.07 4.67 0.48
N LEU A 166 -15.36 4.99 0.52
CA LEU A 166 -16.03 5.44 1.74
C LEU A 166 -16.10 4.31 2.79
N ASP A 167 -16.33 3.07 2.37
CA ASP A 167 -16.35 1.92 3.27
C ASP A 167 -14.94 1.60 3.81
N ASP A 168 -13.90 1.76 2.98
CA ASP A 168 -12.50 1.68 3.44
C ASP A 168 -12.21 2.75 4.51
N VAL A 169 -12.69 3.99 4.33
CA VAL A 169 -12.54 5.06 5.32
C VAL A 169 -13.26 4.71 6.63
N ARG A 170 -14.51 4.25 6.56
CA ARG A 170 -15.26 3.82 7.77
C ARG A 170 -14.55 2.70 8.51
N ASN A 171 -13.98 1.75 7.75
CA ASN A 171 -13.21 0.65 8.31
C ASN A 171 -11.94 1.13 9.02
N LEU A 172 -11.19 2.07 8.42
CA LEU A 172 -10.01 2.70 9.02
C LEU A 172 -10.38 3.45 10.31
N LEU A 173 -11.44 4.28 10.29
CA LEU A 173 -11.91 5.03 11.45
C LEU A 173 -12.30 4.11 12.63
N ARG A 174 -12.85 2.93 12.36
CA ARG A 174 -13.24 1.96 13.40
C ARG A 174 -12.07 1.14 13.93
N SER A 175 -11.09 0.83 13.08
CA SER A 175 -10.01 -0.11 13.39
C SER A 175 -8.81 0.57 14.04
N VAL A 176 -8.51 1.83 13.68
CA VAL A 176 -7.34 2.54 14.21
C VAL A 176 -7.69 3.21 15.53
N GLN A 177 -7.08 2.72 16.61
CA GLN A 177 -7.41 3.17 17.99
C GLN A 177 -7.02 4.62 18.29
N ARG A 178 -5.99 5.15 17.63
CA ARG A 178 -5.47 6.51 17.89
C ARG A 178 -5.21 7.21 16.57
N LEU A 179 -6.18 8.01 16.17
CA LEU A 179 -6.08 8.93 15.04
C LEU A 179 -5.85 10.36 15.56
N ASP A 180 -4.99 11.09 14.88
CA ASP A 180 -4.85 12.53 15.08
C ASP A 180 -6.03 13.24 14.42
N THR A 181 -7.10 13.42 15.20
CA THR A 181 -8.35 14.03 14.73
C THR A 181 -8.20 15.52 14.43
N GLU A 182 -7.25 16.21 15.10
CA GLU A 182 -6.95 17.60 14.81
C GLU A 182 -6.30 17.74 13.44
N TYR A 183 -5.34 16.87 13.14
CA TYR A 183 -4.71 16.76 11.83
C TYR A 183 -5.74 16.47 10.73
N LEU A 184 -6.61 15.47 10.95
CA LEU A 184 -7.66 15.09 10.02
C LEU A 184 -8.61 16.24 9.71
N ASN A 185 -9.13 16.91 10.74
CA ASN A 185 -10.04 18.05 10.56
C ASN A 185 -9.37 19.21 9.81
N ARG A 186 -8.14 19.56 10.18
CA ARG A 186 -7.38 20.63 9.53
C ARG A 186 -7.17 20.38 8.05
N TRP A 187 -6.74 19.17 7.68
CA TRP A 187 -6.49 18.84 6.28
C TRP A 187 -7.76 18.53 5.51
N ALA A 188 -8.78 17.92 6.13
CA ALA A 188 -10.09 17.76 5.49
C ALA A 188 -10.70 19.10 5.09
N ASP A 189 -10.61 20.13 5.96
CA ASP A 189 -11.07 21.48 5.64
C ASP A 189 -10.26 22.09 4.49
N ARG A 190 -8.92 22.09 4.58
CA ARG A 190 -8.03 22.68 3.56
C ARG A 190 -8.13 22.02 2.19
N LEU A 191 -8.45 20.73 2.14
CA LEU A 191 -8.64 19.97 0.90
C LEU A 191 -10.09 20.00 0.38
N GLY A 192 -11.01 20.64 1.11
CA GLY A 192 -12.43 20.67 0.78
C GLY A 192 -13.09 19.30 0.88
N LEU A 193 -12.71 18.53 1.89
CA LEU A 193 -13.20 17.16 2.18
C LEU A 193 -14.03 17.10 3.48
N ILE A 194 -14.19 18.22 4.17
CA ILE A 194 -14.77 18.25 5.52
C ILE A 194 -16.18 17.69 5.58
N GLU A 195 -17.02 18.02 4.60
CA GLU A 195 -18.41 17.51 4.54
C GLU A 195 -18.42 15.98 4.37
N LEU A 196 -17.59 15.47 3.45
CA LEU A 196 -17.48 14.05 3.19
C LEU A 196 -16.88 13.30 4.40
N TYR A 197 -15.92 13.90 5.07
CA TYR A 197 -15.35 13.36 6.31
C TYR A 197 -16.40 13.28 7.42
N GLN A 198 -17.20 14.32 7.60
CA GLN A 198 -18.29 14.33 8.59
C GLN A 198 -19.38 13.29 8.27
N GLU A 199 -19.71 13.10 6.98
CA GLU A 199 -20.66 12.08 6.52
C GLU A 199 -20.22 10.67 6.91
N VAL A 200 -18.94 10.35 6.76
CA VAL A 200 -18.44 8.99 7.07
C VAL A 200 -18.20 8.74 8.56
N CYS A 201 -18.14 9.80 9.38
CA CYS A 201 -18.02 9.72 10.84
C CYS A 201 -19.37 9.45 11.55
N GLN A 202 -20.51 9.58 10.86
CA GLN A 202 -21.86 9.31 11.40
C GLN A 202 -22.15 7.82 11.41
#